data_42b44210649dfac3bcc0b459f30e6b29
#
_entry.id   42b44210649dfac3bcc0b459f30e6b29
#
_cell.length_a   1.000
_cell.length_b   1.000
_cell.length_c   1.000
_cell.angle_alpha   90.00
_cell.angle_beta   90.00
_cell.angle_gamma   90.00
#
_symmetry.space_group_name_H-M   'P 1'
#
loop_
_entity.id
_entity.type
_entity.pdbx_description
1 polymer ?
#
loop_
_entity_poly.entity_id
_entity_poly.type
_entity_poly.pdbx_seq_one_letter_code
_entity_poly.pdbx_strand_id
1 'polypeptide(L)'
;MLLNTGAPPPEFVSSQNLFELGKRVRNPLSCLSVACALALVSGCAGGQQQVINVTISPQSAVAGAAQVTTFTATVTGDTSGVDWSVNGIASGNSTVGTIDASGNYTAPAASTNTTATVSAASKHDPTKTGSATVTIVAPGIVAATANVQVARYTITPPVGAAVSIEFGPDTTYGRTTWQVPAPQGGGAVSVLVAGMKLNSTYHMRAILKLADSTEFDDIDHAFTTGTLPATSLPSLVATTTLGGTPQSGVELLDLLGVGTNSLGAVVTDLSGNVLWTYNPALPGSASVNPVKLLSNGHFLLSFSGQPDGIYSVMQEVDLAGQVVWQMTGAQLNQALAAAPCAGCNITVVGMHHDFAVLPNGHLIVIASQNKVETGLTGFPNPVTVAGDVIIDLDQNHNPVWLWSSFDHLDLNRHLMGLPDWTHTNTVIYSPDDKALIISMRHQSWVLKINYNDGQGDGEVLWKLGYQGDFSLQNGTDPQDWFYAQHDANIISPNSSGIFQLLLFDDGNLRVLDSSGTTCGSGTPCESRVPILQLDETSKTATIEWVDNAAPAYSSFAGSARLLQNGNVEFDECGLTITGTNTPANKSAILEVTHTTPPQTVWQMQVNGQYAYRAFRIPSLYPGVQW
;
A
#
# COMPACT_ATOMS: atom_id res chain seq x y z
N MET A 1 0.45 -46.37 -11.51
CA MET A 1 1.73 -46.97 -11.93
C MET A 1 2.73 -45.84 -12.09
N LEU A 2 3.83 -45.93 -11.38
CA LEU A 2 5.02 -45.07 -11.31
C LEU A 2 4.94 -43.79 -10.48
N LEU A 3 5.54 -43.95 -9.30
CA LEU A 3 6.14 -42.98 -8.37
C LEU A 3 7.14 -42.05 -9.06
N ASN A 4 7.18 -40.81 -8.66
CA ASN A 4 8.48 -40.16 -8.47
C ASN A 4 8.47 -39.17 -7.31
N THR A 5 9.44 -39.33 -6.46
CA THR A 5 9.76 -38.64 -5.22
C THR A 5 10.51 -37.34 -5.50
N GLY A 6 10.12 -36.25 -4.88
CA GLY A 6 10.86 -34.99 -4.88
C GLY A 6 11.01 -34.45 -3.44
N ALA A 7 12.23 -34.14 -3.09
CA ALA A 7 12.73 -33.82 -1.76
C ALA A 7 12.21 -32.47 -1.18
N PRO A 8 12.24 -32.28 0.17
CA PRO A 8 11.79 -31.07 0.84
C PRO A 8 12.85 -29.94 0.83
N PRO A 9 12.45 -28.69 1.06
CA PRO A 9 13.36 -27.53 1.15
C PRO A 9 14.14 -27.51 2.46
N PRO A 10 15.27 -26.79 2.53
CA PRO A 10 16.17 -26.81 3.69
C PRO A 10 15.68 -25.92 4.84
N GLU A 11 15.84 -26.46 6.04
CA GLU A 11 15.62 -25.78 7.33
C GLU A 11 16.66 -24.70 7.60
N PHE A 12 16.20 -23.58 8.16
CA PHE A 12 17.05 -22.55 8.77
C PHE A 12 17.58 -23.04 10.13
N VAL A 13 18.88 -23.12 10.26
CA VAL A 13 19.55 -23.32 11.56
C VAL A 13 20.14 -22.00 12.03
N SER A 14 19.69 -21.57 13.19
CA SER A 14 20.23 -20.43 13.94
C SER A 14 21.56 -20.80 14.61
N SER A 15 22.60 -19.98 14.44
CA SER A 15 23.86 -20.06 15.16
C SER A 15 23.83 -19.18 16.40
N GLN A 16 23.97 -19.77 17.59
CA GLN A 16 24.47 -19.06 18.78
C GLN A 16 25.79 -19.68 19.27
N ASN A 17 26.71 -18.76 19.46
CA ASN A 17 27.96 -18.78 20.26
C ASN A 17 28.30 -19.99 21.12
N LEU A 18 29.62 -20.33 21.14
CA LEU A 18 30.38 -20.45 22.39
C LEU A 18 31.89 -20.41 22.15
N PHE A 19 32.57 -19.63 23.01
CA PHE A 19 33.99 -19.50 23.25
C PHE A 19 34.59 -20.81 23.80
N GLU A 20 35.87 -21.15 23.55
CA GLU A 20 37.02 -21.18 24.44
C GLU A 20 38.14 -22.12 24.00
N LEU A 21 39.38 -21.60 24.22
CA LEU A 21 40.67 -22.20 24.63
C LEU A 21 41.24 -23.47 23.93
N GLY A 22 42.27 -23.32 23.16
CA GLY A 22 43.67 -23.30 23.68
C GLY A 22 44.30 -24.66 23.97
N LYS A 23 45.30 -25.04 23.19
CA LYS A 23 46.62 -25.49 23.72
C LYS A 23 47.58 -25.98 22.62
N ARG A 24 48.79 -25.50 22.79
CA ARG A 24 50.04 -25.87 22.12
C ARG A 24 50.33 -27.38 22.19
N VAL A 25 51.00 -27.95 21.18
CA VAL A 25 52.11 -28.90 21.36
C VAL A 25 53.12 -28.77 20.22
N ARG A 26 54.38 -28.86 20.65
CA ARG A 26 55.64 -28.64 19.95
C ARG A 26 56.06 -29.79 19.03
N ASN A 27 56.95 -29.36 18.09
CA ASN A 27 58.00 -30.10 17.34
C ASN A 27 58.48 -31.45 17.87
N PRO A 28 59.20 -32.28 17.04
CA PRO A 28 60.58 -31.92 16.70
C PRO A 28 61.14 -32.34 15.31
N LEU A 29 62.16 -31.58 14.97
CA LEU A 29 63.36 -31.81 14.16
C LEU A 29 63.65 -33.21 13.63
N SER A 30 64.12 -33.26 12.37
CA SER A 30 65.32 -34.04 12.06
C SER A 30 66.13 -33.34 10.96
N CYS A 31 67.36 -33.03 11.33
CA CYS A 31 68.47 -32.60 10.48
C CYS A 31 68.92 -33.71 9.53
N LEU A 32 69.24 -33.36 8.29
CA LEU A 32 70.37 -34.03 7.60
C LEU A 32 71.17 -33.02 6.80
N SER A 33 72.39 -32.85 7.24
CA SER A 33 73.46 -32.06 6.61
C SER A 33 74.07 -32.83 5.46
N VAL A 34 74.32 -32.18 4.29
CA VAL A 34 75.37 -32.58 3.39
C VAL A 34 76.05 -31.32 2.86
N ALA A 35 77.38 -31.36 2.91
CA ALA A 35 78.32 -30.27 2.75
C ALA A 35 78.65 -29.90 1.29
N CYS A 36 79.03 -28.65 1.13
CA CYS A 36 80.01 -28.05 0.21
C CYS A 36 80.29 -28.63 -1.16
N ALA A 37 80.05 -27.78 -2.17
CA ALA A 37 81.05 -27.53 -3.25
C ALA A 37 80.99 -26.07 -3.64
N LEU A 38 82.05 -25.29 -3.31
CA LEU A 38 82.32 -23.99 -3.91
C LEU A 38 82.67 -24.19 -5.38
N ALA A 39 81.83 -23.68 -6.29
CA ALA A 39 82.23 -23.37 -7.65
C ALA A 39 82.05 -21.84 -7.84
N LEU A 40 83.14 -21.10 -7.88
CA LEU A 40 83.19 -19.74 -8.35
C LEU A 40 82.89 -19.75 -9.86
N VAL A 41 81.68 -19.36 -10.19
CA VAL A 41 81.32 -18.96 -11.56
C VAL A 41 81.09 -17.45 -11.51
N SER A 42 81.98 -16.71 -12.06
CA SER A 42 81.79 -15.30 -12.42
C SER A 42 80.67 -15.23 -13.47
N GLY A 43 79.47 -15.16 -13.03
CA GLY A 43 78.32 -14.98 -13.90
C GLY A 43 78.01 -13.49 -14.00
N CYS A 44 77.96 -12.96 -15.20
CA CYS A 44 77.42 -11.65 -15.54
C CYS A 44 76.17 -11.36 -14.75
N ALA A 45 76.13 -10.23 -14.07
CA ALA A 45 74.89 -9.68 -13.52
C ALA A 45 73.99 -9.29 -14.69
N GLY A 46 73.26 -10.27 -15.21
CA GLY A 46 72.04 -10.01 -15.97
C GLY A 46 71.03 -9.43 -15.01
N GLY A 47 70.85 -8.11 -15.05
CA GLY A 47 69.79 -7.45 -14.30
C GLY A 47 68.47 -8.19 -14.60
N GLN A 48 67.83 -8.76 -13.58
CA GLN A 48 66.47 -9.26 -13.76
C GLN A 48 65.65 -8.07 -14.24
N GLN A 49 65.18 -8.13 -15.46
CA GLN A 49 64.29 -7.13 -16.03
C GLN A 49 63.03 -7.16 -15.16
N GLN A 50 62.87 -6.19 -14.29
CA GLN A 50 61.78 -6.09 -13.37
C GLN A 50 60.50 -5.96 -14.21
N VAL A 51 59.59 -6.94 -14.10
CA VAL A 51 58.34 -6.95 -14.87
C VAL A 51 57.45 -5.84 -14.34
N ILE A 52 57.26 -4.80 -15.18
CA ILE A 52 56.35 -3.70 -14.88
C ILE A 52 54.92 -4.18 -15.12
N ASN A 53 54.04 -4.01 -14.12
CA ASN A 53 52.61 -4.22 -14.27
C ASN A 53 51.85 -3.03 -13.70
N VAL A 54 50.79 -2.58 -14.39
CA VAL A 54 49.91 -1.48 -14.00
C VAL A 54 48.51 -2.01 -13.79
N THR A 55 47.92 -1.76 -12.63
CA THR A 55 46.51 -2.07 -12.32
C THR A 55 45.79 -0.80 -11.87
N ILE A 56 44.49 -0.71 -12.15
CA ILE A 56 43.63 0.40 -11.74
C ILE A 56 42.54 -0.15 -10.81
N SER A 57 42.21 0.58 -9.76
CA SER A 57 41.10 0.32 -8.86
C SER A 57 40.28 1.60 -8.65
N PRO A 58 38.92 1.52 -8.71
CA PRO A 58 38.13 0.38 -9.12
C PRO A 58 38.28 0.04 -10.60
N GLN A 59 37.95 -1.19 -11.00
CA GLN A 59 38.01 -1.59 -12.44
C GLN A 59 36.76 -1.15 -13.22
N SER A 60 35.70 -0.79 -12.54
CA SER A 60 34.47 -0.22 -13.09
C SER A 60 33.89 0.82 -12.15
N ALA A 61 33.26 1.83 -12.71
CA ALA A 61 32.53 2.86 -11.94
C ALA A 61 31.30 3.33 -12.73
N VAL A 62 30.36 3.94 -12.01
CA VAL A 62 29.22 4.66 -12.57
C VAL A 62 29.36 6.12 -12.17
N ALA A 63 29.13 7.04 -13.10
CA ALA A 63 29.21 8.47 -12.85
C ALA A 63 28.13 9.21 -13.65
N GLY A 64 27.55 10.26 -13.12
CA GLY A 64 26.71 11.21 -13.83
C GLY A 64 27.46 12.46 -14.26
N ALA A 65 26.80 13.36 -14.97
CA ALA A 65 27.35 14.61 -15.43
C ALA A 65 28.05 15.39 -14.31
N ALA A 66 29.29 15.81 -14.55
CA ALA A 66 30.17 16.57 -13.65
C ALA A 66 30.51 15.84 -12.32
N GLN A 67 30.12 14.60 -12.12
CA GLN A 67 30.56 13.82 -10.96
C GLN A 67 32.01 13.37 -11.08
N VAL A 68 32.67 13.29 -9.92
CA VAL A 68 34.07 12.90 -9.82
C VAL A 68 34.18 11.49 -9.25
N THR A 69 34.95 10.64 -9.98
CA THR A 69 35.30 9.30 -9.51
C THR A 69 36.83 9.21 -9.41
N THR A 70 37.32 8.79 -8.25
CA THR A 70 38.77 8.64 -8.03
C THR A 70 39.23 7.23 -8.39
N PHE A 71 40.22 7.15 -9.27
CA PHE A 71 40.91 5.93 -9.65
C PHE A 71 42.32 5.92 -9.04
N THR A 72 42.73 4.79 -8.53
CA THR A 72 44.09 4.58 -8.03
C THR A 72 44.83 3.62 -8.96
N ALA A 73 45.98 4.05 -9.50
CA ALA A 73 46.88 3.17 -10.24
C ALA A 73 47.94 2.58 -9.29
N THR A 74 48.13 1.27 -9.37
CA THR A 74 49.22 0.57 -8.68
C THR A 74 50.20 0.06 -9.74
N VAL A 75 51.47 0.51 -9.65
CA VAL A 75 52.55 0.08 -10.54
C VAL A 75 53.49 -0.80 -9.74
N THR A 76 53.74 -2.02 -10.23
CA THR A 76 54.78 -2.91 -9.65
C THR A 76 55.96 -2.92 -10.62
N GLY A 77 57.17 -2.96 -10.07
CA GLY A 77 58.40 -2.96 -10.89
C GLY A 77 58.83 -1.60 -11.42
N ASP A 78 58.18 -0.52 -10.98
CA ASP A 78 58.49 0.86 -11.36
C ASP A 78 57.99 1.83 -10.28
N THR A 79 58.71 2.96 -10.08
CA THR A 79 58.33 4.03 -9.15
C THR A 79 58.14 5.40 -9.83
N SER A 80 58.21 5.47 -11.14
CA SER A 80 58.13 6.73 -11.89
C SER A 80 56.72 7.31 -12.00
N GLY A 81 55.69 6.53 -11.57
CA GLY A 81 54.29 6.92 -11.62
C GLY A 81 53.62 6.61 -12.96
N VAL A 82 52.42 7.16 -13.15
CA VAL A 82 51.62 6.91 -14.36
C VAL A 82 51.24 8.21 -15.07
N ASP A 83 50.94 8.06 -16.35
CA ASP A 83 50.24 9.06 -17.14
C ASP A 83 48.81 8.57 -17.39
N TRP A 84 47.85 9.43 -17.10
CA TRP A 84 46.44 9.13 -17.23
C TRP A 84 45.88 9.54 -18.61
N SER A 85 44.98 8.75 -19.13
CA SER A 85 44.23 9.08 -20.35
C SER A 85 42.77 8.61 -20.23
N VAL A 86 41.89 9.21 -21.04
CA VAL A 86 40.48 8.81 -21.21
C VAL A 86 40.23 8.56 -22.69
N ASN A 87 39.74 7.35 -23.01
CA ASN A 87 39.57 6.90 -24.42
C ASN A 87 40.80 7.16 -25.29
N GLY A 88 42.02 7.00 -24.72
CA GLY A 88 43.29 7.23 -25.38
C GLY A 88 43.68 8.72 -25.50
N ILE A 89 42.91 9.66 -25.02
CA ILE A 89 43.23 11.10 -25.01
C ILE A 89 43.93 11.43 -23.68
N ALA A 90 45.15 11.97 -23.73
CA ALA A 90 45.92 12.36 -22.56
C ALA A 90 45.11 13.36 -21.70
N SER A 91 44.92 13.05 -20.40
CA SER A 91 44.08 13.79 -19.46
C SER A 91 42.61 13.92 -19.87
N GLY A 92 42.16 13.31 -20.98
CA GLY A 92 40.78 13.41 -21.49
C GLY A 92 40.41 14.79 -22.07
N ASN A 93 39.11 15.01 -22.25
CA ASN A 93 38.56 16.31 -22.70
C ASN A 93 37.09 16.45 -22.28
N SER A 94 36.41 17.53 -22.66
CA SER A 94 35.00 17.79 -22.34
C SER A 94 33.99 16.78 -22.93
N THR A 95 34.38 16.01 -23.94
CA THR A 95 33.49 15.02 -24.59
C THR A 95 33.55 13.66 -23.92
N VAL A 96 34.71 13.23 -23.45
CA VAL A 96 34.91 11.90 -22.84
C VAL A 96 35.10 11.96 -21.33
N GLY A 97 35.14 13.15 -20.77
CA GLY A 97 35.52 13.42 -19.38
C GLY A 97 37.01 13.73 -19.27
N THR A 98 37.37 14.29 -18.13
CA THR A 98 38.77 14.68 -17.83
C THR A 98 39.26 13.88 -16.63
N ILE A 99 40.59 13.60 -16.60
CA ILE A 99 41.25 12.97 -15.48
C ILE A 99 42.48 13.76 -15.09
N ASP A 100 42.64 14.04 -13.79
CA ASP A 100 43.81 14.75 -13.27
C ASP A 100 44.97 13.79 -12.95
N ALA A 101 46.13 14.36 -12.57
CA ALA A 101 47.32 13.58 -12.21
C ALA A 101 47.14 12.70 -10.95
N SER A 102 46.14 12.99 -10.13
CA SER A 102 45.77 12.23 -8.92
C SER A 102 44.79 11.08 -9.21
N GLY A 103 44.33 10.94 -10.47
CA GLY A 103 43.37 9.92 -10.87
C GLY A 103 41.92 10.29 -10.64
N ASN A 104 41.59 11.56 -10.39
CA ASN A 104 40.22 12.03 -10.26
C ASN A 104 39.64 12.24 -11.69
N TYR A 105 38.74 11.33 -12.05
CA TYR A 105 37.99 11.43 -13.31
C TYR A 105 36.72 12.25 -13.10
N THR A 106 36.51 13.26 -13.93
CA THR A 106 35.25 14.04 -13.97
C THR A 106 34.47 13.66 -15.21
N ALA A 107 33.25 13.15 -15.05
CA ALA A 107 32.40 12.72 -16.14
C ALA A 107 31.91 13.92 -17.00
N PRO A 108 31.75 13.77 -18.31
CA PRO A 108 31.20 14.81 -19.16
C PRO A 108 29.69 14.92 -18.99
N ALA A 109 29.09 16.02 -19.47
CA ALA A 109 27.67 16.07 -19.72
C ALA A 109 27.31 15.06 -20.83
N ALA A 110 26.26 14.27 -20.62
CA ALA A 110 25.77 13.29 -21.58
C ALA A 110 24.24 13.40 -21.71
N SER A 111 23.71 13.31 -22.92
CA SER A 111 22.27 13.27 -23.19
C SER A 111 21.75 11.84 -23.33
N THR A 112 22.62 10.85 -23.41
CA THR A 112 22.37 9.42 -23.46
C THR A 112 23.46 8.71 -22.68
N ASN A 113 23.18 7.53 -22.13
CA ASN A 113 24.21 6.73 -21.47
C ASN A 113 25.34 6.38 -22.42
N THR A 114 26.56 6.55 -21.94
CA THR A 114 27.80 6.26 -22.70
C THR A 114 28.79 5.56 -21.78
N THR A 115 29.92 5.13 -22.34
CA THR A 115 31.03 4.56 -21.57
C THR A 115 32.32 5.29 -21.89
N ALA A 116 33.20 5.44 -20.91
CA ALA A 116 34.56 5.90 -21.09
C ALA A 116 35.53 4.86 -20.52
N THR A 117 36.71 4.74 -21.16
CA THR A 117 37.81 3.93 -20.66
C THR A 117 38.87 4.85 -20.07
N VAL A 118 39.04 4.76 -18.75
CA VAL A 118 40.16 5.40 -18.03
C VAL A 118 41.34 4.47 -18.10
N SER A 119 42.51 4.97 -18.52
CA SER A 119 43.75 4.19 -18.61
C SER A 119 44.90 4.90 -17.91
N ALA A 120 45.75 4.12 -17.25
CA ALA A 120 47.01 4.56 -16.68
C ALA A 120 48.17 3.84 -17.35
N ALA A 121 49.14 4.56 -17.89
CA ALA A 121 50.36 4.01 -18.50
C ALA A 121 51.55 4.30 -17.59
N SER A 122 52.44 3.31 -17.37
CA SER A 122 53.70 3.55 -16.66
C SER A 122 54.55 4.62 -17.39
N LYS A 123 55.05 5.58 -16.64
CA LYS A 123 55.98 6.61 -17.21
C LYS A 123 57.31 6.03 -17.67
N HIS A 124 57.74 4.89 -17.10
CA HIS A 124 58.99 4.22 -17.46
C HIS A 124 58.81 3.36 -18.73
N ASP A 125 57.70 2.61 -18.81
CA ASP A 125 57.36 1.80 -19.99
C ASP A 125 55.91 2.05 -20.38
N PRO A 126 55.61 2.98 -21.28
CA PRO A 126 54.26 3.33 -21.71
C PRO A 126 53.47 2.18 -22.37
N THR A 127 54.11 1.06 -22.69
CA THR A 127 53.43 -0.13 -23.22
C THR A 127 52.71 -0.94 -22.12
N LYS A 128 53.04 -0.65 -20.83
CA LYS A 128 52.42 -1.25 -19.67
C LYS A 128 51.29 -0.37 -19.16
N THR A 129 50.06 -0.82 -19.37
CA THR A 129 48.85 -0.06 -19.08
C THR A 129 47.88 -0.88 -18.24
N GLY A 130 47.18 -0.22 -17.34
CA GLY A 130 45.96 -0.69 -16.72
C GLY A 130 44.78 0.11 -17.25
N SER A 131 43.56 -0.46 -17.21
CA SER A 131 42.34 0.25 -17.63
C SER A 131 41.16 -0.04 -16.71
N ALA A 132 40.25 0.90 -16.64
CA ALA A 132 38.94 0.80 -15.95
C ALA A 132 37.85 1.35 -16.86
N THR A 133 36.63 0.84 -16.70
CA THR A 133 35.47 1.33 -17.46
C THR A 133 34.60 2.21 -16.59
N VAL A 134 34.20 3.37 -17.10
CA VAL A 134 33.20 4.24 -16.47
C VAL A 134 31.92 4.18 -17.27
N THR A 135 30.82 3.79 -16.65
CA THR A 135 29.48 3.97 -17.23
C THR A 135 28.97 5.37 -16.87
N ILE A 136 28.74 6.20 -17.88
CA ILE A 136 28.24 7.56 -17.72
C ILE A 136 26.74 7.52 -17.90
N VAL A 137 26.00 7.86 -16.83
CA VAL A 137 24.53 7.88 -16.82
C VAL A 137 24.06 9.29 -17.20
N ALA A 138 23.21 9.36 -18.21
CA ALA A 138 22.54 10.60 -18.57
C ALA A 138 21.55 11.02 -17.48
N PRO A 139 21.38 12.31 -17.22
CA PRO A 139 20.41 12.81 -16.27
C PRO A 139 18.99 12.32 -16.58
N GLY A 140 18.21 12.12 -15.53
CA GLY A 140 16.78 11.83 -15.64
C GLY A 140 15.99 12.97 -16.27
N ILE A 141 14.77 12.68 -16.64
CA ILE A 141 13.83 13.65 -17.23
C ILE A 141 12.57 13.65 -16.38
N VAL A 142 12.13 14.85 -15.97
CA VAL A 142 10.89 15.05 -15.23
C VAL A 142 9.84 15.66 -16.15
N ALA A 143 8.64 15.06 -16.19
CA ALA A 143 7.53 15.52 -17.02
C ALA A 143 6.23 15.54 -16.19
N ALA A 144 5.30 16.43 -16.55
CA ALA A 144 3.95 16.44 -16.01
C ALA A 144 3.15 15.22 -16.47
N THR A 145 2.16 14.82 -15.67
CA THR A 145 1.18 13.79 -16.00
C THR A 145 -0.22 14.41 -16.19
N ALA A 146 -1.23 13.59 -16.43
CA ALA A 146 -2.62 14.04 -16.44
C ALA A 146 -3.08 14.50 -15.04
N ASN A 147 -2.54 13.93 -13.96
CA ASN A 147 -2.75 14.40 -12.61
C ASN A 147 -1.80 15.54 -12.30
N VAL A 148 -2.34 16.73 -12.05
CA VAL A 148 -1.56 17.96 -11.83
C VAL A 148 -0.62 17.92 -10.61
N GLN A 149 -0.81 16.95 -9.70
CA GLN A 149 0.02 16.73 -8.51
C GLN A 149 1.06 15.63 -8.69
N VAL A 150 1.19 15.04 -9.88
CA VAL A 150 2.04 13.87 -10.13
C VAL A 150 3.02 14.14 -11.26
N ALA A 151 4.29 14.00 -10.97
CA ALA A 151 5.37 14.03 -11.97
C ALA A 151 5.69 12.61 -12.44
N ARG A 152 6.21 12.50 -13.67
CA ARG A 152 6.83 11.29 -14.19
C ARG A 152 8.33 11.52 -14.27
N TYR A 153 9.10 10.79 -13.49
CA TYR A 153 10.56 10.77 -13.54
C TYR A 153 11.00 9.59 -14.40
N THR A 154 11.82 9.84 -15.42
CA THR A 154 12.32 8.80 -16.32
C THR A 154 13.84 8.86 -16.38
N ILE A 155 14.51 7.75 -16.11
CA ILE A 155 15.97 7.61 -16.19
C ILE A 155 16.32 6.25 -16.77
N THR A 156 17.47 6.12 -17.42
CA THR A 156 17.99 4.82 -17.90
C THR A 156 19.09 4.36 -16.96
N PRO A 157 18.80 3.49 -15.98
CA PRO A 157 19.81 2.99 -15.05
C PRO A 157 20.69 1.91 -15.69
N PRO A 158 21.89 1.62 -15.15
CA PRO A 158 22.65 0.43 -15.49
C PRO A 158 21.84 -0.86 -15.22
N VAL A 159 22.13 -1.90 -15.99
CA VAL A 159 21.48 -3.22 -15.77
C VAL A 159 21.78 -3.75 -14.36
N GLY A 160 20.76 -4.28 -13.71
CA GLY A 160 20.83 -4.78 -12.34
C GLY A 160 20.73 -3.71 -11.24
N ALA A 161 20.59 -2.43 -11.60
CA ALA A 161 20.32 -1.38 -10.64
C ALA A 161 18.82 -1.33 -10.26
N ALA A 162 18.50 -0.66 -9.16
CA ALA A 162 17.13 -0.28 -8.78
C ALA A 162 17.07 1.25 -8.61
N VAL A 163 15.92 1.84 -8.94
CA VAL A 163 15.71 3.30 -8.94
C VAL A 163 14.65 3.65 -7.91
N SER A 164 14.94 4.59 -7.02
CA SER A 164 13.95 5.33 -6.24
C SER A 164 14.13 6.84 -6.48
N ILE A 165 13.07 7.61 -6.19
CA ILE A 165 13.14 9.07 -6.33
C ILE A 165 13.01 9.69 -4.94
N GLU A 166 14.01 10.48 -4.55
CA GLU A 166 13.89 11.40 -3.41
C GLU A 166 13.25 12.69 -3.89
N PHE A 167 12.33 13.25 -3.09
CA PHE A 167 11.65 14.50 -3.42
C PHE A 167 11.21 15.28 -2.18
N GLY A 168 11.07 16.59 -2.33
CA GLY A 168 10.67 17.48 -1.24
C GLY A 168 10.55 18.94 -1.67
N PRO A 169 10.16 19.85 -0.77
CA PRO A 169 9.99 21.28 -1.07
C PRO A 169 11.33 21.99 -1.35
N ASP A 170 12.43 21.36 -1.03
CA ASP A 170 13.79 21.86 -1.26
C ASP A 170 14.76 20.68 -1.51
N THR A 171 16.05 20.97 -1.69
CA THR A 171 17.09 19.97 -2.00
C THR A 171 17.52 19.09 -0.81
N THR A 172 16.87 19.21 0.35
CA THR A 172 16.98 18.24 1.43
C THR A 172 16.01 17.06 1.26
N TYR A 173 15.07 17.18 0.33
CA TYR A 173 14.05 16.23 -0.10
C TYR A 173 13.10 15.81 1.03
N GLY A 174 13.36 14.75 1.77
CA GLY A 174 12.60 14.30 2.95
C GLY A 174 11.53 13.24 2.68
N ARG A 175 11.20 12.97 1.41
CA ARG A 175 10.33 11.86 0.99
C ARG A 175 11.01 11.02 -0.08
N THR A 176 10.61 9.76 -0.16
CA THR A 176 11.09 8.85 -1.19
C THR A 176 9.96 8.00 -1.76
N THR A 177 10.14 7.53 -2.99
CA THR A 177 9.29 6.51 -3.60
C THR A 177 9.83 5.12 -3.24
N TRP A 178 9.11 4.08 -3.62
CA TRP A 178 9.65 2.72 -3.60
C TRP A 178 10.78 2.54 -4.62
N GLN A 179 11.49 1.40 -4.54
CA GLN A 179 12.50 1.01 -5.51
C GLN A 179 11.89 0.25 -6.68
N VAL A 180 12.21 0.67 -7.90
CA VAL A 180 11.81 0.01 -9.14
C VAL A 180 13.06 -0.61 -9.78
N PRO A 181 13.12 -1.94 -10.00
CA PRO A 181 14.28 -2.57 -10.61
C PRO A 181 14.42 -2.17 -12.09
N ALA A 182 15.66 -2.03 -12.54
CA ALA A 182 15.97 -1.87 -13.95
C ALA A 182 15.50 -3.11 -14.75
N PRO A 183 15.01 -2.94 -15.99
CA PRO A 183 14.68 -4.07 -16.84
C PRO A 183 15.91 -4.98 -17.06
N GLN A 184 15.71 -6.30 -17.06
CA GLN A 184 16.81 -7.28 -17.22
C GLN A 184 17.61 -7.07 -18.51
N GLY A 185 16.97 -6.62 -19.59
CA GLY A 185 17.60 -6.30 -20.87
C GLY A 185 18.16 -4.87 -20.97
N GLY A 186 18.14 -4.11 -19.88
CA GLY A 186 18.38 -2.66 -19.90
C GLY A 186 17.16 -1.87 -20.38
N GLY A 187 17.23 -0.56 -20.31
CA GLY A 187 16.18 0.36 -20.75
C GLY A 187 15.78 1.37 -19.67
N ALA A 188 14.87 2.26 -20.03
CA ALA A 188 14.41 3.32 -19.15
C ALA A 188 13.47 2.77 -18.06
N VAL A 189 13.60 3.32 -16.86
CA VAL A 189 12.67 3.17 -15.73
C VAL A 189 11.89 4.48 -15.62
N SER A 190 10.56 4.37 -15.50
CA SER A 190 9.69 5.50 -15.21
C SER A 190 9.06 5.32 -13.84
N VAL A 191 9.19 6.33 -12.98
CA VAL A 191 8.59 6.37 -11.64
C VAL A 191 7.59 7.53 -11.61
N LEU A 192 6.37 7.26 -11.13
CA LEU A 192 5.40 8.31 -10.84
C LEU A 192 5.71 8.87 -9.45
N VAL A 193 5.93 10.19 -9.37
CA VAL A 193 6.22 10.91 -8.13
C VAL A 193 4.96 11.66 -7.70
N ALA A 194 4.32 11.18 -6.66
CA ALA A 194 3.10 11.73 -6.06
C ALA A 194 3.33 12.07 -4.57
N GLY A 195 2.41 12.79 -3.96
CA GLY A 195 2.56 13.22 -2.57
C GLY A 195 3.00 14.68 -2.45
N MET A 196 2.73 15.48 -3.47
CA MET A 196 3.09 16.88 -3.55
C MET A 196 1.85 17.77 -3.38
N LYS A 197 1.99 18.88 -2.65
CA LYS A 197 0.92 19.88 -2.48
C LYS A 197 0.63 20.57 -3.81
N LEU A 198 -0.61 21.01 -3.99
CA LEU A 198 -1.01 21.84 -5.14
C LEU A 198 -0.24 23.17 -5.18
N ASN A 199 -0.04 23.68 -6.40
CA ASN A 199 0.58 24.98 -6.68
C ASN A 199 1.90 25.20 -5.91
N SER A 200 2.76 24.18 -5.92
CA SER A 200 4.00 24.17 -5.14
C SER A 200 5.15 23.61 -5.98
N THR A 201 6.34 24.19 -5.82
CA THR A 201 7.54 23.66 -6.45
C THR A 201 8.20 22.65 -5.55
N TYR A 202 8.61 21.54 -6.16
CA TYR A 202 9.33 20.45 -5.51
C TYR A 202 10.64 20.18 -6.23
N HIS A 203 11.64 19.79 -5.47
CA HIS A 203 12.93 19.26 -5.93
C HIS A 203 12.88 17.74 -5.90
N MET A 204 13.52 17.09 -6.86
CA MET A 204 13.57 15.62 -6.91
C MET A 204 14.80 15.13 -7.66
N ARG A 205 15.31 13.97 -7.26
CA ARG A 205 16.41 13.28 -7.95
C ARG A 205 16.23 11.77 -7.87
N ALA A 206 16.80 11.05 -8.83
CA ALA A 206 16.87 9.60 -8.77
C ALA A 206 18.05 9.14 -7.90
N ILE A 207 17.81 8.14 -7.07
CA ILE A 207 18.82 7.35 -6.38
C ILE A 207 18.87 5.99 -7.07
N LEU A 208 20.01 5.66 -7.66
CA LEU A 208 20.25 4.39 -8.31
C LEU A 208 21.08 3.50 -7.37
N LYS A 209 20.47 2.46 -6.85
CA LYS A 209 21.17 1.42 -6.10
C LYS A 209 21.73 0.41 -7.09
N LEU A 210 23.06 0.35 -7.21
CA LEU A 210 23.75 -0.50 -8.17
C LEU A 210 23.82 -1.96 -7.70
N ALA A 211 24.17 -2.87 -8.60
CA ALA A 211 24.25 -4.31 -8.30
C ALA A 211 25.28 -4.67 -7.21
N ASP A 212 26.33 -3.84 -7.02
CA ASP A 212 27.33 -3.97 -5.96
C ASP A 212 26.90 -3.30 -4.63
N SER A 213 25.65 -2.82 -4.55
CA SER A 213 25.08 -2.08 -3.42
C SER A 213 25.63 -0.67 -3.22
N THR A 214 26.45 -0.15 -4.11
CA THR A 214 26.80 1.27 -4.12
C THR A 214 25.63 2.10 -4.65
N GLU A 215 25.59 3.38 -4.27
CA GLU A 215 24.54 4.31 -4.70
C GLU A 215 25.10 5.37 -5.62
N PHE A 216 24.29 5.77 -6.57
CA PHE A 216 24.52 6.85 -7.50
C PHE A 216 23.34 7.81 -7.43
N ASP A 217 23.62 9.09 -7.19
CA ASP A 217 22.64 10.17 -7.14
C ASP A 217 22.62 10.91 -8.48
N ASP A 218 21.42 11.05 -9.06
CA ASP A 218 21.23 11.93 -10.22
C ASP A 218 21.26 13.41 -9.80
N ILE A 219 21.31 14.29 -10.77
CA ILE A 219 21.21 15.73 -10.53
C ILE A 219 19.80 16.09 -10.01
N ASP A 220 19.72 17.24 -9.34
CA ASP A 220 18.44 17.79 -8.91
C ASP A 220 17.60 18.30 -10.08
N HIS A 221 16.29 18.02 -10.02
CA HIS A 221 15.29 18.49 -10.95
C HIS A 221 14.17 19.20 -10.19
N ALA A 222 13.69 20.32 -10.70
CA ALA A 222 12.53 21.02 -10.16
C ALA A 222 11.27 20.67 -10.94
N PHE A 223 10.16 20.49 -10.20
CA PHE A 223 8.82 20.28 -10.74
C PHE A 223 7.82 21.15 -10.00
N THR A 224 6.94 21.85 -10.73
CA THR A 224 5.87 22.65 -10.11
C THR A 224 4.53 21.98 -10.40
N THR A 225 3.80 21.64 -9.32
CA THR A 225 2.45 21.07 -9.39
C THR A 225 1.45 22.09 -9.89
N GLY A 226 0.38 21.62 -10.53
CA GLY A 226 -0.69 22.50 -11.00
C GLY A 226 -1.70 22.85 -9.91
N THR A 227 -2.81 23.44 -10.34
CA THR A 227 -3.95 23.86 -9.52
C THR A 227 -5.19 23.05 -9.83
N LEU A 228 -6.08 22.88 -8.87
CA LEU A 228 -7.44 22.42 -9.04
C LEU A 228 -8.43 23.55 -8.78
N PRO A 229 -9.65 23.51 -9.36
CA PRO A 229 -10.68 24.46 -9.00
C PRO A 229 -10.95 24.40 -7.48
N ALA A 230 -10.97 25.56 -6.80
CA ALA A 230 -11.20 25.62 -5.36
C ALA A 230 -12.55 24.98 -4.93
N THR A 231 -13.55 25.00 -5.82
CA THR A 231 -14.86 24.39 -5.60
C THR A 231 -14.84 22.86 -5.63
N SER A 232 -13.74 22.24 -6.10
CA SER A 232 -13.60 20.79 -6.15
C SER A 232 -13.00 20.22 -4.86
N LEU A 233 -12.35 21.06 -4.05
CA LEU A 233 -11.64 20.62 -2.84
C LEU A 233 -12.54 20.71 -1.61
N PRO A 234 -12.57 19.69 -0.73
CA PRO A 234 -13.20 19.82 0.58
C PRO A 234 -12.47 20.86 1.43
N SER A 235 -13.19 21.51 2.33
CA SER A 235 -12.56 22.33 3.36
C SER A 235 -12.09 21.42 4.49
N LEU A 236 -10.78 21.21 4.58
CA LEU A 236 -10.13 20.35 5.57
C LEU A 236 -9.52 21.18 6.69
N VAL A 237 -9.84 20.84 7.94
CA VAL A 237 -9.26 21.48 9.14
C VAL A 237 -8.72 20.40 10.06
N ALA A 238 -7.41 20.26 10.10
CA ALA A 238 -6.73 19.26 10.94
C ALA A 238 -6.09 19.93 12.17
N THR A 239 -6.14 19.24 13.31
CA THR A 239 -5.55 19.68 14.57
C THR A 239 -4.93 18.49 15.30
N THR A 240 -3.72 18.71 15.87
CA THR A 240 -3.08 17.78 16.80
C THR A 240 -3.23 18.32 18.21
N THR A 241 -3.66 17.49 19.14
CA THR A 241 -3.77 17.85 20.56
C THR A 241 -2.38 18.14 21.12
N LEU A 242 -2.26 19.15 21.99
CA LEU A 242 -0.99 19.51 22.60
C LEU A 242 -0.37 18.32 23.35
N GLY A 243 0.83 17.92 22.93
CA GLY A 243 1.53 16.74 23.45
C GLY A 243 1.10 15.42 22.80
N GLY A 244 0.11 15.43 21.91
CA GLY A 244 -0.28 14.25 21.13
C GLY A 244 0.76 13.92 20.05
N THR A 245 0.98 12.62 19.81
CA THR A 245 1.84 12.13 18.74
C THR A 245 1.00 11.19 17.87
N PRO A 246 0.39 11.71 16.79
CA PRO A 246 -0.37 10.88 15.87
C PRO A 246 0.55 9.90 15.13
N GLN A 247 0.00 8.78 14.68
CA GLN A 247 0.72 7.88 13.79
C GLN A 247 1.15 8.63 12.53
N SER A 248 2.41 8.49 12.15
CA SER A 248 2.92 9.06 10.89
C SER A 248 2.28 8.41 9.68
N GLY A 249 2.25 9.13 8.56
CA GLY A 249 1.65 8.69 7.30
C GLY A 249 0.82 9.78 6.65
N VAL A 250 -0.09 9.37 5.79
CA VAL A 250 -1.03 10.23 5.07
C VAL A 250 -2.44 9.68 5.20
N GLU A 251 -3.43 10.56 5.08
CA GLU A 251 -4.84 10.21 5.21
C GLU A 251 -5.47 9.99 3.85
N LEU A 252 -5.98 8.80 3.58
CA LEU A 252 -6.74 8.45 2.38
C LEU A 252 -8.24 8.56 2.67
N LEU A 253 -8.92 9.43 1.96
CA LEU A 253 -10.34 9.74 2.13
C LEU A 253 -11.15 9.31 0.91
N ASP A 254 -12.23 8.59 1.15
CA ASP A 254 -13.29 8.30 0.17
C ASP A 254 -14.34 9.39 0.28
N LEU A 255 -14.49 10.25 -0.71
CA LEU A 255 -15.47 11.32 -0.64
C LEU A 255 -16.77 10.94 -1.33
N LEU A 256 -17.86 10.98 -0.59
CA LEU A 256 -19.21 10.89 -1.16
C LEU A 256 -19.51 12.21 -1.91
N GLY A 257 -19.69 12.09 -3.21
CA GLY A 257 -19.91 13.23 -4.07
C GLY A 257 -21.19 13.98 -3.77
N VAL A 258 -21.07 15.27 -3.55
CA VAL A 258 -22.19 16.22 -3.49
C VAL A 258 -22.09 17.12 -4.72
N GLY A 259 -22.72 16.73 -5.83
CA GLY A 259 -22.74 17.50 -7.08
C GLY A 259 -21.67 17.11 -8.10
N THR A 260 -21.65 17.81 -9.24
CA THR A 260 -20.87 17.45 -10.46
C THR A 260 -19.36 17.72 -10.37
N ASN A 261 -18.85 18.28 -9.29
CA ASN A 261 -17.45 18.69 -9.13
C ASN A 261 -16.76 18.08 -7.90
N SER A 262 -17.33 17.05 -7.29
CA SER A 262 -16.71 16.40 -6.13
C SER A 262 -15.56 15.48 -6.55
N LEU A 263 -14.47 15.50 -5.78
CA LEU A 263 -13.39 14.52 -5.92
C LEU A 263 -13.85 13.17 -5.36
N GLY A 264 -13.49 12.08 -6.04
CA GLY A 264 -13.83 10.75 -5.59
C GLY A 264 -12.91 10.26 -4.46
N ALA A 265 -11.61 10.50 -4.59
CA ALA A 265 -10.60 10.12 -3.61
C ALA A 265 -9.61 11.26 -3.38
N VAL A 266 -9.20 11.45 -2.13
CA VAL A 266 -8.25 12.48 -1.72
C VAL A 266 -7.24 11.88 -0.76
N VAL A 267 -5.96 12.18 -0.95
CA VAL A 267 -4.91 11.89 0.04
C VAL A 267 -4.38 13.20 0.59
N THR A 268 -4.25 13.28 1.92
CA THR A 268 -3.76 14.48 2.61
C THR A 268 -2.57 14.15 3.53
N ASP A 269 -1.78 15.18 3.87
CA ASP A 269 -0.94 15.09 5.06
C ASP A 269 -1.78 15.32 6.34
N LEU A 270 -1.16 15.07 7.51
CA LEU A 270 -1.84 15.24 8.81
C LEU A 270 -2.13 16.69 9.18
N SER A 271 -1.71 17.65 8.35
CA SER A 271 -2.09 19.06 8.47
C SER A 271 -3.28 19.43 7.58
N GLY A 272 -3.84 18.44 6.84
CA GLY A 272 -4.98 18.67 5.93
C GLY A 272 -4.57 19.21 4.55
N ASN A 273 -3.27 19.23 4.20
CA ASN A 273 -2.87 19.62 2.85
C ASN A 273 -3.11 18.47 1.88
N VAL A 274 -3.78 18.73 0.77
CA VAL A 274 -4.06 17.75 -0.27
C VAL A 274 -2.78 17.42 -1.03
N LEU A 275 -2.43 16.12 -1.08
CA LEU A 275 -1.22 15.57 -1.69
C LEU A 275 -1.48 14.79 -2.97
N TRP A 276 -2.68 14.26 -3.13
CA TRP A 276 -3.11 13.51 -4.30
C TRP A 276 -4.63 13.53 -4.39
N THR A 277 -5.15 13.51 -5.62
CA THR A 277 -6.59 13.48 -5.86
C THR A 277 -6.90 12.60 -7.06
N TYR A 278 -8.07 11.97 -7.03
CA TYR A 278 -8.64 11.31 -8.18
C TYR A 278 -10.13 11.67 -8.34
N ASN A 279 -10.49 12.12 -9.53
CA ASN A 279 -11.87 12.38 -9.90
C ASN A 279 -12.17 11.62 -11.21
N PRO A 280 -12.94 10.54 -11.16
CA PRO A 280 -13.33 9.83 -12.37
C PRO A 280 -14.26 10.70 -13.21
N ALA A 281 -14.05 10.72 -14.51
CA ALA A 281 -14.98 11.32 -15.46
C ALA A 281 -16.17 10.37 -15.69
N LEU A 282 -16.94 10.09 -14.64
CA LEU A 282 -18.15 9.27 -14.75
C LEU A 282 -19.38 10.15 -14.99
N PRO A 283 -20.32 9.71 -15.86
CA PRO A 283 -21.57 10.43 -16.04
C PRO A 283 -22.47 10.29 -14.80
N GLY A 284 -23.13 11.36 -14.38
CA GLY A 284 -24.06 11.36 -13.26
C GLY A 284 -23.42 11.67 -11.90
N SER A 285 -24.13 11.40 -10.82
CA SER A 285 -23.68 11.58 -9.43
C SER A 285 -23.17 10.25 -8.86
N ALA A 286 -22.01 9.79 -9.32
CA ALA A 286 -21.38 8.61 -8.74
C ALA A 286 -20.56 9.02 -7.52
N SER A 287 -20.68 8.24 -6.45
CA SER A 287 -19.86 8.34 -5.23
C SER A 287 -18.84 7.22 -5.19
N VAL A 288 -17.63 7.51 -4.67
CA VAL A 288 -16.62 6.48 -4.39
C VAL A 288 -16.94 5.85 -3.05
N ASN A 289 -16.97 4.51 -3.03
CA ASN A 289 -17.11 3.72 -1.82
C ASN A 289 -16.71 2.25 -2.08
N PRO A 290 -15.53 1.79 -1.62
CA PRO A 290 -14.40 2.55 -1.10
C PRO A 290 -13.29 2.80 -2.13
N VAL A 291 -12.18 3.47 -1.68
CA VAL A 291 -10.87 3.43 -2.33
C VAL A 291 -9.88 2.63 -1.46
N LYS A 292 -9.06 1.77 -2.09
CA LYS A 292 -8.00 1.02 -1.39
C LYS A 292 -6.70 1.09 -2.18
N LEU A 293 -5.59 1.33 -1.47
CA LEU A 293 -4.25 1.27 -2.03
C LEU A 293 -3.84 -0.21 -2.16
N LEU A 294 -3.49 -0.63 -3.38
CA LEU A 294 -3.03 -1.98 -3.68
C LEU A 294 -1.51 -2.12 -3.45
N SER A 295 -1.05 -3.36 -3.29
CA SER A 295 0.39 -3.66 -3.12
C SER A 295 1.26 -3.29 -4.33
N ASN A 296 0.66 -3.14 -5.51
CA ASN A 296 1.33 -2.66 -6.73
C ASN A 296 1.38 -1.11 -6.83
N GLY A 297 0.86 -0.37 -5.84
CA GLY A 297 0.82 1.09 -5.77
C GLY A 297 -0.28 1.74 -6.60
N HIS A 298 -1.16 0.96 -7.17
CA HIS A 298 -2.39 1.48 -7.78
C HIS A 298 -3.49 1.63 -6.73
N PHE A 299 -4.49 2.41 -7.05
CA PHE A 299 -5.72 2.49 -6.28
C PHE A 299 -6.81 1.68 -6.97
N LEU A 300 -7.50 0.83 -6.21
CA LEU A 300 -8.73 0.19 -6.63
C LEU A 300 -9.91 0.92 -6.00
N LEU A 301 -10.86 1.35 -6.82
CA LEU A 301 -12.02 2.14 -6.42
C LEU A 301 -13.29 1.46 -6.90
N SER A 302 -14.32 1.48 -6.05
CA SER A 302 -15.69 1.13 -6.43
C SER A 302 -16.52 2.41 -6.49
N PHE A 303 -17.31 2.54 -7.55
CA PHE A 303 -18.24 3.65 -7.75
C PHE A 303 -19.65 3.13 -7.81
N SER A 304 -20.53 3.73 -7.04
CA SER A 304 -21.96 3.51 -7.13
C SER A 304 -22.68 4.85 -7.34
N GLY A 305 -23.77 4.86 -8.06
CA GLY A 305 -24.50 6.10 -8.35
C GLY A 305 -25.90 5.86 -8.87
N GLN A 306 -26.67 6.94 -8.94
CA GLN A 306 -28.06 6.91 -9.41
C GLN A 306 -28.17 7.26 -10.90
N PRO A 307 -29.03 6.60 -11.68
CA PRO A 307 -29.84 5.45 -11.27
C PRO A 307 -29.01 4.21 -11.05
N ASP A 308 -29.40 3.41 -10.05
CA ASP A 308 -28.73 2.18 -9.66
C ASP A 308 -28.42 1.26 -10.85
N GLY A 309 -27.24 0.65 -10.83
CA GLY A 309 -26.78 -0.30 -11.84
C GLY A 309 -26.17 0.31 -13.11
N ILE A 310 -26.54 1.53 -13.51
CA ILE A 310 -25.96 2.18 -14.71
C ILE A 310 -24.55 2.73 -14.41
N TYR A 311 -24.32 3.17 -13.19
CA TYR A 311 -23.06 3.80 -12.75
C TYR A 311 -22.26 2.96 -11.74
N SER A 312 -22.52 1.66 -11.70
CA SER A 312 -21.68 0.75 -10.91
C SER A 312 -20.44 0.39 -11.72
N VAL A 313 -19.29 0.85 -11.26
CA VAL A 313 -18.00 0.63 -11.93
C VAL A 313 -16.92 0.41 -10.88
N MET A 314 -16.08 -0.58 -11.07
CA MET A 314 -14.80 -0.70 -10.38
C MET A 314 -13.69 -0.29 -11.32
N GLN A 315 -12.72 0.47 -10.81
CA GLN A 315 -11.54 0.91 -11.56
C GLN A 315 -10.28 0.71 -10.75
N GLU A 316 -9.25 0.16 -11.40
CA GLU A 316 -7.88 0.23 -10.93
C GLU A 316 -7.18 1.38 -11.67
N VAL A 317 -6.57 2.29 -10.92
CA VAL A 317 -5.89 3.47 -11.47
C VAL A 317 -4.49 3.60 -10.90
N ASP A 318 -3.55 4.07 -11.74
CA ASP A 318 -2.21 4.43 -11.29
C ASP A 318 -2.19 5.81 -10.59
N LEU A 319 -1.05 6.21 -10.03
CA LEU A 319 -0.89 7.50 -9.37
C LEU A 319 -1.12 8.70 -10.31
N ALA A 320 -0.94 8.54 -11.63
CA ALA A 320 -1.25 9.58 -12.61
C ALA A 320 -2.75 9.67 -12.96
N GLY A 321 -3.58 8.78 -12.39
CA GLY A 321 -5.02 8.70 -12.67
C GLY A 321 -5.35 7.98 -13.97
N GLN A 322 -4.39 7.21 -14.54
CA GLN A 322 -4.66 6.38 -15.71
C GLN A 322 -5.43 5.13 -15.27
N VAL A 323 -6.58 4.87 -15.91
CA VAL A 323 -7.33 3.63 -15.70
C VAL A 323 -6.54 2.46 -16.30
N VAL A 324 -6.08 1.56 -15.45
CA VAL A 324 -5.33 0.36 -15.82
C VAL A 324 -6.29 -0.79 -16.10
N TRP A 325 -7.35 -0.89 -15.31
CA TRP A 325 -8.40 -1.88 -15.44
C TRP A 325 -9.73 -1.30 -14.98
N GLN A 326 -10.83 -1.81 -15.55
CA GLN A 326 -12.18 -1.50 -15.07
C GLN A 326 -13.16 -2.63 -15.34
N MET A 327 -14.21 -2.71 -14.50
CA MET A 327 -15.37 -3.56 -14.68
C MET A 327 -16.65 -2.76 -14.40
N THR A 328 -17.56 -2.73 -15.35
CA THR A 328 -18.90 -2.15 -15.18
C THR A 328 -19.88 -3.19 -14.67
N GLY A 329 -21.00 -2.78 -14.06
CA GLY A 329 -22.09 -3.68 -13.69
C GLY A 329 -22.64 -4.50 -14.88
N ALA A 330 -22.65 -3.92 -16.08
CA ALA A 330 -23.04 -4.64 -17.29
C ALA A 330 -22.05 -5.74 -17.67
N GLN A 331 -20.74 -5.49 -17.56
CA GLN A 331 -19.71 -6.49 -17.80
C GLN A 331 -19.75 -7.60 -16.75
N LEU A 332 -19.99 -7.25 -15.48
CA LEU A 332 -20.18 -8.24 -14.41
C LEU A 332 -21.38 -9.14 -14.70
N ASN A 333 -22.53 -8.58 -15.10
CA ASN A 333 -23.71 -9.36 -15.48
C ASN A 333 -23.45 -10.27 -16.67
N GLN A 334 -22.69 -9.82 -17.66
CA GLN A 334 -22.30 -10.66 -18.79
C GLN A 334 -21.39 -11.83 -18.33
N ALA A 335 -20.45 -11.56 -17.44
CA ALA A 335 -19.55 -12.58 -16.87
C ALA A 335 -20.34 -13.59 -16.03
N LEU A 336 -21.27 -13.13 -15.17
CA LEU A 336 -22.15 -13.98 -14.36
C LEU A 336 -23.01 -14.92 -15.21
N ALA A 337 -23.60 -14.42 -16.31
CA ALA A 337 -24.40 -15.23 -17.21
C ALA A 337 -23.60 -16.34 -17.95
N ALA A 338 -22.28 -16.15 -18.09
CA ALA A 338 -21.38 -17.11 -18.73
C ALA A 338 -20.64 -18.03 -17.72
N ALA A 339 -20.70 -17.72 -16.42
CA ALA A 339 -19.94 -18.39 -15.39
C ALA A 339 -20.43 -19.81 -15.12
N PRO A 340 -19.53 -20.78 -14.89
CA PRO A 340 -19.89 -22.16 -14.59
C PRO A 340 -20.25 -22.40 -13.11
N CYS A 341 -20.04 -21.42 -12.23
CA CYS A 341 -20.28 -21.58 -10.81
C CYS A 341 -21.76 -21.74 -10.47
N ALA A 342 -22.05 -22.51 -9.41
CA ALA A 342 -23.40 -22.70 -8.93
C ALA A 342 -24.00 -21.36 -8.46
N GLY A 343 -25.24 -21.06 -8.83
CA GLY A 343 -25.92 -19.83 -8.46
C GLY A 343 -25.47 -18.57 -9.22
N CYS A 344 -24.44 -18.65 -10.07
CA CYS A 344 -23.88 -17.48 -10.75
C CYS A 344 -24.78 -16.92 -11.88
N ASN A 345 -25.71 -17.72 -12.40
CA ASN A 345 -26.65 -17.24 -13.44
C ASN A 345 -27.73 -16.34 -12.84
N ILE A 346 -27.31 -15.19 -12.36
CA ILE A 346 -28.19 -14.15 -11.80
C ILE A 346 -27.89 -12.81 -12.46
N THR A 347 -28.78 -11.84 -12.23
CA THR A 347 -28.54 -10.44 -12.60
C THR A 347 -28.40 -9.60 -11.34
N VAL A 348 -27.31 -8.84 -11.25
CA VAL A 348 -27.08 -7.88 -10.17
C VAL A 348 -27.42 -6.47 -10.62
N VAL A 349 -27.85 -5.64 -9.68
CA VAL A 349 -28.13 -4.22 -9.92
C VAL A 349 -26.81 -3.47 -10.07
N GLY A 350 -25.83 -3.72 -9.17
CA GLY A 350 -24.52 -3.10 -9.23
C GLY A 350 -23.64 -3.52 -8.07
N MET A 351 -22.34 -3.30 -8.22
CA MET A 351 -21.32 -3.42 -7.16
C MET A 351 -21.40 -2.20 -6.25
N HIS A 352 -21.15 -2.40 -4.96
CA HIS A 352 -21.23 -1.32 -3.98
C HIS A 352 -20.41 -1.60 -2.71
N HIS A 353 -20.19 -0.58 -1.90
CA HIS A 353 -19.72 -0.52 -0.51
C HIS A 353 -18.35 -1.10 -0.21
N ASP A 354 -18.00 -2.30 -0.66
CA ASP A 354 -16.68 -2.88 -0.33
C ASP A 354 -16.24 -3.97 -1.31
N PHE A 355 -14.96 -4.27 -1.23
CA PHE A 355 -14.31 -5.37 -1.93
C PHE A 355 -13.08 -5.84 -1.15
N ALA A 356 -12.64 -7.07 -1.38
CA ALA A 356 -11.39 -7.59 -0.80
C ALA A 356 -10.53 -8.24 -1.88
N VAL A 357 -9.25 -7.89 -1.91
CA VAL A 357 -8.24 -8.60 -2.72
C VAL A 357 -7.64 -9.71 -1.89
N LEU A 358 -7.75 -10.95 -2.35
CA LEU A 358 -7.29 -12.13 -1.64
C LEU A 358 -5.80 -12.41 -1.90
N PRO A 359 -5.12 -13.17 -1.02
CA PRO A 359 -3.72 -13.55 -1.22
C PRO A 359 -3.44 -14.30 -2.53
N ASN A 360 -4.42 -15.03 -3.06
CA ASN A 360 -4.34 -15.73 -4.34
C ASN A 360 -4.57 -14.82 -5.56
N GLY A 361 -4.80 -13.52 -5.35
CA GLY A 361 -5.08 -12.52 -6.39
C GLY A 361 -6.53 -12.51 -6.87
N HIS A 362 -7.43 -13.25 -6.23
CA HIS A 362 -8.88 -13.12 -6.48
C HIS A 362 -9.41 -11.82 -5.90
N LEU A 363 -10.55 -11.37 -6.42
CA LEU A 363 -11.26 -10.18 -6.00
C LEU A 363 -12.66 -10.55 -5.53
N ILE A 364 -12.92 -10.40 -4.22
CA ILE A 364 -14.27 -10.52 -3.67
C ILE A 364 -14.97 -9.19 -3.81
N VAL A 365 -16.16 -9.18 -4.40
CA VAL A 365 -17.00 -7.98 -4.56
C VAL A 365 -18.37 -8.17 -3.94
N ILE A 366 -18.93 -7.08 -3.40
CA ILE A 366 -20.31 -7.01 -2.94
C ILE A 366 -21.16 -6.43 -4.07
N ALA A 367 -22.30 -7.04 -4.36
CA ALA A 367 -23.25 -6.52 -5.33
C ALA A 367 -24.69 -6.73 -4.84
N SER A 368 -25.62 -5.90 -5.33
CA SER A 368 -27.03 -6.02 -4.99
C SER A 368 -27.80 -6.84 -6.01
N GLN A 369 -28.74 -7.67 -5.53
CA GLN A 369 -29.73 -8.38 -6.34
C GLN A 369 -31.13 -7.96 -5.91
N ASN A 370 -32.01 -7.67 -6.88
CA ASN A 370 -33.41 -7.40 -6.62
C ASN A 370 -34.27 -8.65 -6.86
N LYS A 371 -35.16 -8.96 -5.90
CA LYS A 371 -36.23 -9.97 -6.07
C LYS A 371 -37.59 -9.35 -5.76
N VAL A 372 -38.60 -9.77 -6.53
CA VAL A 372 -40.01 -9.36 -6.30
C VAL A 372 -40.65 -10.39 -5.39
N GLU A 373 -41.04 -9.95 -4.20
CA GLU A 373 -41.64 -10.77 -3.18
C GLU A 373 -43.13 -10.46 -3.01
N THR A 374 -43.90 -11.48 -2.60
CA THR A 374 -45.33 -11.35 -2.34
C THR A 374 -45.67 -11.83 -0.94
N GLY A 375 -46.58 -11.10 -0.30
CA GLY A 375 -47.07 -11.49 1.04
C GLY A 375 -46.08 -11.17 2.18
N LEU A 376 -45.04 -10.34 1.93
CA LEU A 376 -44.09 -9.94 2.97
C LEU A 376 -44.77 -8.98 3.95
N THR A 377 -44.81 -9.36 5.23
CA THR A 377 -45.51 -8.61 6.29
C THR A 377 -44.90 -7.23 6.49
N GLY A 378 -45.73 -6.20 6.50
CA GLY A 378 -45.29 -4.80 6.68
C GLY A 378 -44.92 -4.06 5.41
N PHE A 379 -44.99 -4.74 4.25
CA PHE A 379 -44.66 -4.15 2.96
C PHE A 379 -45.82 -4.17 1.97
N PRO A 380 -45.78 -3.31 0.89
CA PRO A 380 -46.70 -3.43 -0.22
C PRO A 380 -46.64 -4.82 -0.87
N ASN A 381 -47.73 -5.24 -1.54
CA ASN A 381 -47.79 -6.55 -2.19
C ASN A 381 -48.12 -6.38 -3.69
N PRO A 382 -47.20 -6.65 -4.64
CA PRO A 382 -45.82 -7.12 -4.43
C PRO A 382 -44.87 -6.02 -3.97
N VAL A 383 -43.69 -6.39 -3.42
CA VAL A 383 -42.59 -5.49 -3.10
C VAL A 383 -41.30 -5.97 -3.75
N THR A 384 -40.49 -5.05 -4.28
CA THR A 384 -39.13 -5.37 -4.73
C THR A 384 -38.20 -5.25 -3.52
N VAL A 385 -37.53 -6.34 -3.17
CA VAL A 385 -36.55 -6.40 -2.08
C VAL A 385 -35.16 -6.44 -2.68
N ALA A 386 -34.27 -5.58 -2.18
CA ALA A 386 -32.85 -5.61 -2.48
C ALA A 386 -32.12 -6.42 -1.41
N GLY A 387 -31.45 -7.48 -1.82
CA GLY A 387 -30.53 -8.27 -1.02
C GLY A 387 -29.15 -8.29 -1.65
N ASP A 388 -28.14 -8.67 -0.89
CA ASP A 388 -26.76 -8.64 -1.36
C ASP A 388 -26.26 -10.02 -1.76
N VAL A 389 -25.33 -10.00 -2.70
CA VAL A 389 -24.56 -11.14 -3.16
C VAL A 389 -23.06 -10.85 -2.99
N ILE A 390 -22.31 -11.87 -2.62
CA ILE A 390 -20.85 -11.83 -2.53
C ILE A 390 -20.31 -12.68 -3.66
N ILE A 391 -19.48 -12.10 -4.50
CA ILE A 391 -18.99 -12.73 -5.73
C ILE A 391 -17.46 -12.82 -5.65
N ASP A 392 -16.91 -14.01 -5.90
CA ASP A 392 -15.49 -14.23 -6.09
C ASP A 392 -15.15 -14.17 -7.57
N LEU A 393 -14.29 -13.24 -7.94
CA LEU A 393 -13.72 -13.08 -9.27
C LEU A 393 -12.27 -13.61 -9.27
N ASP A 394 -11.94 -14.53 -10.17
CA ASP A 394 -10.58 -15.05 -10.33
C ASP A 394 -9.59 -13.96 -10.81
N GLN A 395 -8.30 -14.29 -10.95
CA GLN A 395 -7.27 -13.37 -11.43
C GLN A 395 -7.54 -12.80 -12.84
N ASN A 396 -8.44 -13.43 -13.62
CA ASN A 396 -8.91 -12.95 -14.92
C ASN A 396 -10.27 -12.24 -14.82
N HIS A 397 -10.74 -11.99 -13.59
CA HIS A 397 -12.02 -11.37 -13.26
C HIS A 397 -13.25 -12.15 -13.74
N ASN A 398 -13.14 -13.50 -13.83
CA ASN A 398 -14.30 -14.36 -14.07
C ASN A 398 -14.93 -14.77 -12.76
N PRO A 399 -16.28 -14.78 -12.63
CA PRO A 399 -16.93 -15.28 -11.44
C PRO A 399 -16.70 -16.79 -11.26
N VAL A 400 -16.22 -17.19 -10.08
CA VAL A 400 -15.90 -18.57 -9.76
C VAL A 400 -16.66 -19.10 -8.54
N TRP A 401 -17.20 -18.21 -7.69
CA TRP A 401 -18.04 -18.54 -6.56
C TRP A 401 -18.99 -17.39 -6.26
N LEU A 402 -20.17 -17.73 -5.71
CA LEU A 402 -21.21 -16.76 -5.38
C LEU A 402 -21.96 -17.21 -4.12
N TRP A 403 -22.25 -16.24 -3.25
CA TRP A 403 -23.13 -16.36 -2.10
C TRP A 403 -24.26 -15.32 -2.21
N SER A 404 -25.48 -15.71 -1.88
CA SER A 404 -26.66 -14.80 -1.92
C SER A 404 -27.36 -14.77 -0.57
N SER A 405 -27.64 -13.58 -0.05
CA SER A 405 -28.41 -13.39 1.18
C SER A 405 -29.80 -14.02 1.11
N PHE A 406 -30.41 -14.06 -0.08
CA PHE A 406 -31.73 -14.66 -0.28
C PHE A 406 -31.77 -16.18 -0.11
N ASP A 407 -30.62 -16.85 -0.20
CA ASP A 407 -30.54 -18.30 -0.09
C ASP A 407 -30.17 -18.76 1.32
N HIS A 408 -29.67 -17.83 2.18
CA HIS A 408 -29.09 -18.17 3.48
C HIS A 408 -29.73 -17.46 4.68
N LEU A 409 -30.56 -16.41 4.46
CA LEU A 409 -31.12 -15.62 5.56
C LEU A 409 -32.66 -15.62 5.53
N ASP A 410 -33.28 -15.42 6.70
CA ASP A 410 -34.73 -15.29 6.80
C ASP A 410 -35.20 -13.91 6.30
N LEU A 411 -35.91 -13.93 5.18
CA LEU A 411 -36.43 -12.72 4.53
C LEU A 411 -37.45 -11.96 5.42
N ASN A 412 -38.05 -12.59 6.43
CA ASN A 412 -38.99 -11.92 7.32
C ASN A 412 -38.30 -11.01 8.35
N ARG A 413 -36.98 -11.12 8.51
CA ARG A 413 -36.23 -10.24 9.39
C ARG A 413 -35.89 -8.92 8.73
N HIS A 414 -36.70 -7.91 8.96
CA HIS A 414 -36.52 -6.53 8.45
C HIS A 414 -36.35 -5.55 9.63
N LEU A 415 -35.18 -5.56 10.26
CA LEU A 415 -34.90 -4.77 11.47
C LEU A 415 -35.09 -3.25 11.21
N MET A 416 -34.69 -2.76 10.05
CA MET A 416 -34.83 -1.34 9.69
C MET A 416 -36.15 -1.02 8.93
N GLY A 417 -36.98 -2.03 8.64
CA GLY A 417 -38.26 -1.83 7.95
C GLY A 417 -38.15 -1.28 6.52
N LEU A 418 -37.02 -1.53 5.84
CA LEU A 418 -36.73 -1.05 4.49
C LEU A 418 -36.73 -2.19 3.47
N PRO A 419 -37.15 -1.95 2.22
CA PRO A 419 -37.03 -2.93 1.14
C PRO A 419 -35.56 -3.23 0.76
N ASP A 420 -34.63 -2.33 1.02
CA ASP A 420 -33.19 -2.57 1.05
C ASP A 420 -32.87 -3.39 2.31
N TRP A 421 -32.86 -4.71 2.13
CA TRP A 421 -33.01 -5.65 3.23
C TRP A 421 -31.72 -5.92 4.01
N THR A 422 -30.58 -6.02 3.32
CA THR A 422 -29.31 -6.44 3.93
C THR A 422 -28.28 -5.31 4.02
N HIS A 423 -28.05 -4.57 2.96
CA HIS A 423 -27.15 -3.42 2.88
C HIS A 423 -25.76 -3.76 3.44
N THR A 424 -25.15 -4.80 2.83
CA THR A 424 -23.81 -5.26 3.21
C THR A 424 -22.77 -4.20 2.85
N ASN A 425 -21.95 -3.80 3.82
CA ASN A 425 -21.02 -2.69 3.66
C ASN A 425 -19.56 -3.04 3.90
N THR A 426 -19.23 -4.27 4.29
CA THR A 426 -17.85 -4.72 4.48
C THR A 426 -17.74 -6.20 4.13
N VAL A 427 -16.62 -6.57 3.49
CA VAL A 427 -16.20 -7.95 3.30
C VAL A 427 -14.73 -8.12 3.68
N ILE A 428 -14.46 -9.11 4.54
CA ILE A 428 -13.15 -9.44 5.06
C ILE A 428 -12.85 -10.89 4.72
N TYR A 429 -11.65 -11.18 4.26
CA TYR A 429 -11.13 -12.54 4.19
C TYR A 429 -10.37 -12.86 5.48
N SER A 430 -10.73 -13.96 6.14
CA SER A 430 -10.05 -14.51 7.30
C SER A 430 -9.07 -15.59 6.84
N PRO A 431 -7.76 -15.31 6.80
CA PRO A 431 -6.78 -16.25 6.24
C PRO A 431 -6.56 -17.49 7.11
N ASP A 432 -6.83 -17.39 8.42
CA ASP A 432 -6.56 -18.47 9.37
C ASP A 432 -7.50 -19.67 9.19
N ASP A 433 -8.73 -19.42 8.73
CA ASP A 433 -9.75 -20.45 8.51
C ASP A 433 -10.41 -20.35 7.11
N LYS A 434 -9.89 -19.49 6.25
CA LYS A 434 -10.33 -19.31 4.85
C LYS A 434 -11.82 -18.95 4.72
N ALA A 435 -12.35 -18.24 5.68
CA ALA A 435 -13.73 -17.79 5.73
C ALA A 435 -13.87 -16.36 5.19
N LEU A 436 -15.09 -15.98 4.79
CA LEU A 436 -15.46 -14.58 4.62
C LEU A 436 -16.26 -14.09 5.83
N ILE A 437 -15.94 -12.88 6.28
CA ILE A 437 -16.70 -12.15 7.29
C ILE A 437 -17.30 -10.93 6.61
N ILE A 438 -18.63 -10.76 6.72
CA ILE A 438 -19.36 -9.66 6.11
C ILE A 438 -20.14 -8.87 7.15
N SER A 439 -20.23 -7.56 6.97
CA SER A 439 -21.03 -6.66 7.82
C SER A 439 -22.30 -6.25 7.10
N MET A 440 -23.45 -6.62 7.65
CA MET A 440 -24.79 -6.30 7.13
C MET A 440 -25.44 -5.21 7.96
N ARG A 441 -25.45 -3.99 7.44
CA ARG A 441 -25.98 -2.80 8.12
C ARG A 441 -27.42 -2.93 8.55
N HIS A 442 -28.30 -3.28 7.62
CA HIS A 442 -29.76 -3.31 7.89
C HIS A 442 -30.19 -4.53 8.69
N GLN A 443 -29.29 -5.49 8.89
CA GLN A 443 -29.50 -6.61 9.79
C GLN A 443 -28.88 -6.38 11.18
N SER A 444 -28.04 -5.36 11.35
CA SER A 444 -27.19 -5.17 12.55
C SER A 444 -26.45 -6.45 12.91
N TRP A 445 -25.89 -7.11 11.88
CA TRP A 445 -25.14 -8.35 12.01
C TRP A 445 -23.78 -8.27 11.32
N VAL A 446 -22.81 -8.93 11.92
CA VAL A 446 -21.60 -9.40 11.24
C VAL A 446 -21.74 -10.91 11.09
N LEU A 447 -21.56 -11.43 9.89
CA LEU A 447 -21.70 -12.85 9.56
C LEU A 447 -20.36 -13.44 9.20
N LYS A 448 -20.15 -14.72 9.53
CA LYS A 448 -19.07 -15.54 8.99
C LYS A 448 -19.62 -16.61 8.07
N ILE A 449 -19.02 -16.74 6.90
CA ILE A 449 -19.48 -17.59 5.82
C ILE A 449 -18.41 -18.63 5.51
N ASN A 450 -18.81 -19.90 5.35
CA ASN A 450 -17.93 -20.97 4.86
C ASN A 450 -17.57 -20.74 3.40
N TYR A 451 -16.46 -20.06 3.17
CA TYR A 451 -15.94 -19.74 1.84
C TYR A 451 -14.90 -20.76 1.35
N ASN A 452 -13.95 -21.16 2.22
CA ASN A 452 -12.92 -22.16 1.99
C ASN A 452 -12.20 -21.99 0.62
N ASP A 453 -11.68 -20.77 0.34
CA ASP A 453 -11.01 -20.40 -0.92
C ASP A 453 -11.87 -20.71 -2.17
N GLY A 454 -13.17 -20.43 -2.11
CA GLY A 454 -14.12 -20.67 -3.21
C GLY A 454 -14.63 -22.11 -3.30
N GLN A 455 -14.28 -23.00 -2.36
CA GLN A 455 -14.74 -24.39 -2.29
C GLN A 455 -15.81 -24.61 -1.21
N GLY A 456 -16.09 -23.61 -0.39
CA GLY A 456 -17.10 -23.66 0.66
C GLY A 456 -18.51 -23.65 0.09
N ASP A 457 -19.45 -24.21 0.86
CA ASP A 457 -20.88 -24.30 0.51
C ASP A 457 -21.66 -23.00 0.81
N GLY A 458 -20.99 -21.99 1.39
CA GLY A 458 -21.62 -20.71 1.74
C GLY A 458 -22.46 -20.76 3.02
N GLU A 459 -22.41 -21.85 3.82
CA GLU A 459 -23.13 -21.91 5.08
C GLU A 459 -22.75 -20.73 5.98
N VAL A 460 -23.74 -20.11 6.64
CA VAL A 460 -23.50 -19.08 7.65
C VAL A 460 -23.07 -19.76 8.94
N LEU A 461 -21.77 -19.70 9.25
CA LEU A 461 -21.16 -20.34 10.41
C LEU A 461 -21.59 -19.70 11.72
N TRP A 462 -21.82 -18.38 11.69
CA TRP A 462 -22.38 -17.64 12.83
C TRP A 462 -22.85 -16.22 12.43
N LYS A 463 -23.69 -15.66 13.29
CA LYS A 463 -24.19 -14.29 13.25
C LYS A 463 -23.84 -13.59 14.56
N LEU A 464 -23.09 -12.50 14.50
CA LEU A 464 -22.74 -11.66 15.63
C LEU A 464 -23.60 -10.39 15.62
N GLY A 465 -24.12 -9.99 16.76
CA GLY A 465 -24.93 -8.79 16.94
C GLY A 465 -26.30 -9.08 17.55
N TYR A 466 -27.15 -8.08 17.59
CA TYR A 466 -28.47 -8.17 18.19
C TYR A 466 -29.33 -9.32 17.60
N GLN A 467 -29.80 -10.23 18.47
CA GLN A 467 -30.50 -11.45 18.06
C GLN A 467 -29.68 -12.39 17.15
N GLY A 468 -28.36 -12.35 17.28
CA GLY A 468 -27.45 -13.30 16.65
C GLY A 468 -27.15 -14.50 17.53
N ASP A 469 -26.04 -15.18 17.26
CA ASP A 469 -25.69 -16.46 17.92
C ASP A 469 -24.83 -16.28 19.18
N PHE A 470 -24.35 -15.07 19.46
CA PHE A 470 -23.42 -14.77 20.54
C PHE A 470 -24.12 -14.15 21.75
N SER A 471 -23.67 -14.51 22.94
CA SER A 471 -24.00 -13.81 24.17
C SER A 471 -23.01 -12.67 24.43
N LEU A 472 -23.54 -11.50 24.80
CA LEU A 472 -22.70 -10.33 25.09
C LEU A 472 -22.16 -10.40 26.52
N GLN A 473 -20.85 -10.14 26.67
CA GLN A 473 -20.15 -10.01 27.94
C GLN A 473 -19.65 -8.59 28.15
N ASN A 474 -19.54 -8.14 29.38
CA ASN A 474 -19.13 -6.77 29.75
C ASN A 474 -20.05 -5.67 29.16
N GLY A 475 -21.30 -6.02 28.90
CA GLY A 475 -22.31 -5.12 28.35
C GLY A 475 -23.71 -5.63 28.67
N THR A 476 -24.72 -4.82 28.38
CA THR A 476 -26.13 -5.10 28.56
C THR A 476 -26.78 -5.46 27.23
N ASP A 477 -27.32 -6.66 27.10
CA ASP A 477 -28.13 -7.07 25.95
C ASP A 477 -29.58 -6.59 26.13
N PRO A 478 -30.18 -5.88 25.16
CA PRO A 478 -29.70 -5.57 23.80
C PRO A 478 -28.98 -4.22 23.65
N GLN A 479 -28.87 -3.40 24.69
CA GLN A 479 -28.49 -1.98 24.62
C GLN A 479 -27.04 -1.77 24.10
N ASP A 480 -26.14 -2.68 24.47
CA ASP A 480 -24.72 -2.53 24.18
C ASP A 480 -24.25 -3.29 22.93
N TRP A 481 -25.16 -3.98 22.21
CA TRP A 481 -24.86 -4.44 20.86
C TRP A 481 -24.66 -3.25 19.90
N PHE A 482 -23.93 -3.47 18.82
CA PHE A 482 -23.82 -2.53 17.72
C PHE A 482 -25.08 -2.55 16.83
N TYR A 483 -25.41 -1.42 16.22
CA TYR A 483 -26.57 -1.24 15.36
C TYR A 483 -26.22 -0.47 14.09
N ALA A 484 -26.63 -0.98 12.93
CA ALA A 484 -26.40 -0.39 11.62
C ALA A 484 -24.91 -0.11 11.31
N GLN A 485 -24.03 -0.95 11.81
CA GLN A 485 -22.57 -0.79 11.81
C GLN A 485 -21.96 -0.74 10.43
N HIS A 486 -20.75 -0.12 10.35
CA HIS A 486 -19.89 -0.07 9.18
C HIS A 486 -18.50 -0.59 9.51
N ASP A 487 -17.76 -0.94 8.44
CA ASP A 487 -16.31 -1.14 8.42
C ASP A 487 -15.79 -2.09 9.51
N ALA A 488 -16.41 -3.26 9.64
CA ALA A 488 -15.92 -4.30 10.55
C ALA A 488 -14.51 -4.76 10.14
N ASN A 489 -13.63 -4.97 11.13
CA ASN A 489 -12.23 -5.36 10.92
C ASN A 489 -11.76 -6.38 11.92
N ILE A 490 -11.04 -7.41 11.47
CA ILE A 490 -10.27 -8.28 12.35
C ILE A 490 -8.98 -7.54 12.72
N ILE A 491 -8.76 -7.34 14.02
CA ILE A 491 -7.58 -6.61 14.53
C ILE A 491 -6.58 -7.50 15.29
N SER A 492 -6.86 -8.77 15.41
CA SER A 492 -5.94 -9.78 15.93
C SER A 492 -6.06 -11.09 15.13
N PRO A 493 -5.00 -11.91 15.02
CA PRO A 493 -5.10 -13.24 14.40
C PRO A 493 -6.17 -14.11 15.08
N ASN A 494 -6.88 -14.92 14.30
CA ASN A 494 -7.80 -15.92 14.87
C ASN A 494 -6.98 -17.08 15.45
N SER A 495 -6.94 -17.15 16.77
CA SER A 495 -6.25 -18.22 17.49
C SER A 495 -7.27 -19.19 18.07
N SER A 496 -7.48 -20.30 17.38
CA SER A 496 -8.41 -21.36 17.82
C SER A 496 -9.84 -20.88 18.05
N GLY A 497 -10.32 -19.96 17.22
CA GLY A 497 -11.67 -19.39 17.33
C GLY A 497 -11.77 -18.17 18.24
N ILE A 498 -10.63 -17.63 18.72
CA ILE A 498 -10.59 -16.42 19.54
C ILE A 498 -9.87 -15.32 18.76
N PHE A 499 -10.54 -14.20 18.55
CA PHE A 499 -9.98 -13.02 17.87
C PHE A 499 -10.73 -11.75 18.26
N GLN A 500 -10.15 -10.60 17.88
CA GLN A 500 -10.76 -9.29 18.15
C GLN A 500 -11.32 -8.69 16.86
N LEU A 501 -12.50 -8.11 16.98
CA LEU A 501 -13.20 -7.36 15.94
C LEU A 501 -13.37 -5.92 16.39
N LEU A 502 -13.03 -4.99 15.50
CA LEU A 502 -13.25 -3.55 15.61
C LEU A 502 -14.24 -3.13 14.53
N LEU A 503 -15.18 -2.25 14.84
CA LEU A 503 -16.13 -1.70 13.86
C LEU A 503 -16.58 -0.29 14.25
N PHE A 504 -17.16 0.42 13.30
CA PHE A 504 -17.90 1.66 13.55
C PHE A 504 -19.38 1.33 13.73
N ASP A 505 -19.92 1.63 14.90
CA ASP A 505 -21.32 1.41 15.30
C ASP A 505 -22.11 2.71 15.12
N ASP A 506 -22.83 2.86 14.01
CA ASP A 506 -23.66 4.05 13.74
C ASP A 506 -24.72 4.27 14.84
N GLY A 507 -25.26 3.18 15.41
CA GLY A 507 -26.25 3.23 16.49
C GLY A 507 -27.67 3.52 16.05
N ASN A 508 -27.99 3.44 14.75
CA ASN A 508 -29.36 3.69 14.28
C ASN A 508 -30.34 2.67 14.87
N LEU A 509 -31.44 3.17 15.41
CA LEU A 509 -32.47 2.33 16.03
C LEU A 509 -31.96 1.45 17.17
N ARG A 510 -30.87 1.85 17.84
CA ARG A 510 -30.37 1.14 19.02
C ARG A 510 -31.48 0.95 20.02
N VAL A 511 -31.64 -0.28 20.49
CA VAL A 511 -32.59 -0.59 21.58
C VAL A 511 -32.04 -0.01 22.88
N LEU A 512 -32.85 0.81 23.55
CA LEU A 512 -32.44 1.57 24.74
C LEU A 512 -32.85 0.90 26.06
N ASP A 513 -33.82 0.02 26.00
CA ASP A 513 -34.36 -0.65 27.19
C ASP A 513 -34.99 -2.01 26.86
N SER A 514 -35.33 -2.76 27.87
CA SER A 514 -35.97 -4.08 27.76
C SER A 514 -37.40 -4.06 27.20
N SER A 515 -38.02 -2.87 27.08
CA SER A 515 -39.34 -2.73 26.45
C SER A 515 -39.26 -2.63 24.92
N GLY A 516 -38.03 -2.53 24.36
CA GLY A 516 -37.80 -2.37 22.93
C GLY A 516 -37.89 -0.93 22.45
N THR A 517 -37.84 0.06 23.36
CA THR A 517 -37.70 1.48 22.96
C THR A 517 -36.40 1.67 22.17
N THR A 518 -36.52 2.32 21.02
CA THR A 518 -35.32 2.62 20.18
C THR A 518 -34.96 4.09 20.20
N CYS A 519 -33.71 4.41 19.98
CA CYS A 519 -33.30 5.79 19.71
C CYS A 519 -33.91 6.28 18.37
N GLY A 520 -33.99 7.60 18.18
CA GLY A 520 -34.58 8.22 16.99
C GLY A 520 -36.00 8.70 17.13
N SER A 521 -36.80 8.15 18.10
CA SER A 521 -38.18 8.56 18.38
C SER A 521 -38.23 9.60 19.52
N GLY A 522 -37.51 10.70 19.37
CA GLY A 522 -37.39 11.76 20.39
C GLY A 522 -36.23 11.56 21.37
N THR A 523 -35.49 10.45 21.29
CA THR A 523 -34.24 10.22 22.01
C THR A 523 -33.07 10.22 20.98
N PRO A 524 -32.05 11.08 21.16
CA PRO A 524 -30.91 11.08 20.26
C PRO A 524 -30.24 9.70 20.18
N CYS A 525 -29.80 9.32 18.99
CA CYS A 525 -28.89 8.19 18.79
C CYS A 525 -27.45 8.64 19.04
N GLU A 526 -26.59 7.68 19.34
CA GLU A 526 -25.14 7.88 19.54
C GLU A 526 -24.37 6.80 18.78
N SER A 527 -23.31 7.22 18.10
CA SER A 527 -22.36 6.31 17.46
C SER A 527 -21.26 5.91 18.44
N ARG A 528 -20.65 4.75 18.22
CA ARG A 528 -19.59 4.20 19.07
C ARG A 528 -18.56 3.44 18.23
N VAL A 529 -17.40 3.22 18.82
CA VAL A 529 -16.33 2.41 18.22
C VAL A 529 -15.95 1.30 19.21
N PRO A 530 -16.63 0.14 19.20
CA PRO A 530 -16.32 -0.97 20.09
C PRO A 530 -15.22 -1.87 19.53
N ILE A 531 -14.38 -2.40 20.44
CA ILE A 531 -13.54 -3.58 20.22
C ILE A 531 -14.19 -4.74 20.98
N LEU A 532 -14.50 -5.80 20.23
CA LEU A 532 -15.12 -7.02 20.75
C LEU A 532 -14.12 -8.18 20.64
N GLN A 533 -13.84 -8.88 21.74
CA GLN A 533 -13.21 -10.20 21.69
C GLN A 533 -14.29 -11.24 21.45
N LEU A 534 -14.12 -12.03 20.42
CA LEU A 534 -15.01 -13.13 20.05
C LEU A 534 -14.39 -14.46 20.45
N ASP A 535 -15.21 -15.36 21.01
CA ASP A 535 -14.92 -16.79 21.15
C ASP A 535 -15.97 -17.57 20.35
N GLU A 536 -15.57 -18.09 19.23
CA GLU A 536 -16.43 -18.84 18.30
C GLU A 536 -16.92 -20.16 18.87
N THR A 537 -16.18 -20.75 19.82
CA THR A 537 -16.54 -22.04 20.46
C THR A 537 -17.66 -21.85 21.49
N SER A 538 -17.47 -20.91 22.38
CA SER A 538 -18.48 -20.62 23.44
C SER A 538 -19.60 -19.69 22.94
N LYS A 539 -19.48 -19.12 21.76
CA LYS A 539 -20.34 -18.07 21.20
C LYS A 539 -20.51 -16.91 22.17
N THR A 540 -19.37 -16.39 22.65
CA THR A 540 -19.34 -15.19 23.50
C THR A 540 -18.65 -14.04 22.78
N ALA A 541 -19.19 -12.84 22.94
CA ALA A 541 -18.60 -11.58 22.49
C ALA A 541 -18.38 -10.68 23.71
N THR A 542 -17.14 -10.39 24.03
CA THR A 542 -16.76 -9.57 25.18
C THR A 542 -16.39 -8.17 24.71
N ILE A 543 -17.06 -7.14 25.24
CA ILE A 543 -16.65 -5.75 24.99
C ILE A 543 -15.36 -5.50 25.77
N GLU A 544 -14.26 -5.29 25.07
CA GLU A 544 -12.95 -5.00 25.67
C GLU A 544 -12.67 -3.51 25.77
N TRP A 545 -13.14 -2.75 24.82
CA TRP A 545 -12.96 -1.30 24.77
C TRP A 545 -14.08 -0.64 23.95
N VAL A 546 -14.44 0.57 24.29
CA VAL A 546 -15.36 1.42 23.52
C VAL A 546 -14.86 2.86 23.55
N ASP A 547 -14.82 3.53 22.41
CA ASP A 547 -14.72 4.98 22.41
C ASP A 547 -16.06 5.60 22.83
N ASN A 548 -16.02 6.35 23.91
CA ASN A 548 -17.14 7.11 24.46
C ASN A 548 -16.73 8.54 24.84
N ALA A 549 -15.59 9.01 24.31
CA ALA A 549 -14.99 10.30 24.70
C ALA A 549 -15.79 11.52 24.23
N ALA A 550 -16.54 11.39 23.14
CA ALA A 550 -17.41 12.44 22.63
C ALA A 550 -18.60 11.79 21.91
N PRO A 551 -19.74 11.62 22.57
CA PRO A 551 -20.91 11.05 21.92
C PRO A 551 -21.34 11.97 20.77
N ALA A 552 -20.99 11.58 19.55
CA ALA A 552 -21.47 12.16 18.32
C ALA A 552 -22.42 11.14 17.67
N TYR A 553 -23.28 11.58 16.78
CA TYR A 553 -24.12 10.70 16.01
C TYR A 553 -23.81 10.86 14.53
N SER A 554 -23.31 9.79 13.95
CA SER A 554 -23.12 9.59 12.52
C SER A 554 -24.12 8.55 12.04
N SER A 555 -25.11 8.95 11.28
CA SER A 555 -26.24 8.08 10.96
C SER A 555 -26.00 7.12 9.80
N PHE A 556 -24.84 7.21 9.15
CA PHE A 556 -24.47 6.37 8.01
C PHE A 556 -22.98 6.43 7.74
N ALA A 557 -22.42 5.37 7.14
CA ALA A 557 -21.03 5.24 6.77
C ALA A 557 -20.06 5.35 7.98
N GLY A 558 -18.80 5.61 7.73
CA GLY A 558 -17.77 5.64 8.77
C GLY A 558 -16.86 4.42 8.70
N SER A 559 -15.73 4.53 9.36
CA SER A 559 -14.69 3.51 9.42
C SER A 559 -14.02 3.48 10.79
N ALA A 560 -13.40 2.36 11.13
CA ALA A 560 -12.59 2.24 12.34
C ALA A 560 -11.38 1.35 12.09
N ARG A 561 -10.21 1.74 12.55
CA ARG A 561 -8.94 1.02 12.37
C ARG A 561 -8.09 1.07 13.63
N LEU A 562 -7.48 -0.06 13.97
CA LEU A 562 -6.39 -0.09 14.94
C LEU A 562 -5.09 0.28 14.22
N LEU A 563 -4.46 1.35 14.65
CA LEU A 563 -3.22 1.86 14.07
C LEU A 563 -1.99 1.11 14.63
N GLN A 564 -0.85 1.20 13.92
CA GLN A 564 0.38 0.50 14.32
C GLN A 564 0.96 1.02 15.64
N ASN A 565 0.71 2.29 15.99
CA ASN A 565 1.10 2.86 17.28
C ASN A 565 0.19 2.43 18.44
N GLY A 566 -0.84 1.62 18.16
CA GLY A 566 -1.82 1.14 19.12
C GLY A 566 -3.00 2.07 19.37
N ASN A 567 -3.05 3.25 18.75
CA ASN A 567 -4.22 4.13 18.77
C ASN A 567 -5.33 3.60 17.87
N VAL A 568 -6.54 4.09 18.06
CA VAL A 568 -7.69 3.82 17.21
C VAL A 568 -8.00 5.04 16.38
N GLU A 569 -8.08 4.86 15.06
CA GLU A 569 -8.57 5.86 14.12
C GLU A 569 -9.99 5.51 13.70
N PHE A 570 -10.85 6.52 13.60
CA PHE A 570 -12.21 6.33 13.09
C PHE A 570 -12.71 7.58 12.36
N ASP A 571 -13.64 7.37 11.44
CA ASP A 571 -14.35 8.41 10.70
C ASP A 571 -15.82 8.44 11.10
N GLU A 572 -16.28 9.59 11.52
CA GLU A 572 -17.69 9.90 11.78
C GLU A 572 -18.27 10.59 10.54
N CYS A 573 -18.79 9.81 9.60
CA CYS A 573 -19.42 10.32 8.40
C CYS A 573 -20.79 10.94 8.68
N GLY A 574 -21.03 12.10 8.14
CA GLY A 574 -22.36 12.74 8.24
C GLY A 574 -22.79 13.06 9.67
N LEU A 575 -21.90 13.66 10.43
CA LEU A 575 -22.18 14.16 11.77
C LEU A 575 -23.50 14.93 11.82
N THR A 576 -24.30 14.66 12.82
CA THR A 576 -25.60 15.32 12.98
C THR A 576 -25.47 16.71 13.62
N ILE A 577 -26.47 17.54 13.38
CA ILE A 577 -26.63 18.80 14.10
C ILE A 577 -26.95 18.48 15.55
N THR A 578 -26.21 19.07 16.50
CA THR A 578 -26.34 18.81 17.93
C THR A 578 -27.81 18.87 18.39
N GLY A 579 -28.23 17.81 19.06
CA GLY A 579 -29.61 17.67 19.55
C GLY A 579 -30.65 17.31 18.49
N THR A 580 -30.21 16.91 17.29
CA THR A 580 -31.06 16.42 16.20
C THR A 580 -30.51 15.12 15.63
N ASN A 581 -31.27 14.45 14.74
CA ASN A 581 -30.78 13.34 13.91
C ASN A 581 -30.56 13.78 12.46
N THR A 582 -30.37 15.09 12.21
CA THR A 582 -30.19 15.66 10.87
C THR A 582 -28.70 15.76 10.54
N PRO A 583 -28.21 15.14 9.45
CA PRO A 583 -26.80 15.26 9.04
C PRO A 583 -26.40 16.72 8.76
N ALA A 584 -25.20 17.10 9.19
CA ALA A 584 -24.67 18.46 9.11
C ALA A 584 -23.75 18.72 7.91
N ASN A 585 -23.78 17.86 6.87
CA ASN A 585 -22.89 17.93 5.70
C ASN A 585 -21.39 18.11 6.07
N LYS A 586 -20.93 17.28 6.99
CA LYS A 586 -19.54 17.25 7.43
C LYS A 586 -19.19 15.88 8.01
N SER A 587 -17.91 15.53 7.97
CA SER A 587 -17.34 14.37 8.67
C SER A 587 -16.22 14.81 9.61
N ALA A 588 -15.89 13.96 10.57
CA ALA A 588 -14.72 14.11 11.43
C ALA A 588 -13.94 12.80 11.46
N ILE A 589 -12.66 12.88 11.20
CA ILE A 589 -11.72 11.77 11.36
C ILE A 589 -10.96 12.02 12.66
N LEU A 590 -10.89 11.02 13.53
CA LEU A 590 -10.25 11.12 14.83
C LEU A 590 -9.22 10.00 15.01
N GLU A 591 -8.07 10.33 15.58
CA GLU A 591 -7.16 9.38 16.18
C GLU A 591 -7.22 9.55 17.69
N VAL A 592 -7.58 8.48 18.40
CA VAL A 592 -7.71 8.47 19.87
C VAL A 592 -6.79 7.41 20.47
N THR A 593 -6.38 7.62 21.73
CA THR A 593 -5.64 6.59 22.46
C THR A 593 -6.52 5.40 22.76
N HIS A 594 -5.96 4.20 22.67
CA HIS A 594 -6.61 2.95 23.10
C HIS A 594 -6.51 2.79 24.65
N THR A 595 -6.96 3.82 25.36
CA THR A 595 -6.99 3.86 26.85
C THR A 595 -8.41 4.03 27.35
N THR A 596 -8.63 3.87 28.64
CA THR A 596 -9.93 4.12 29.27
C THR A 596 -9.77 5.20 30.36
N PRO A 597 -10.31 6.42 30.18
CA PRO A 597 -11.01 6.89 28.97
C PRO A 597 -10.05 7.15 27.80
N PRO A 598 -10.55 7.09 26.53
CA PRO A 598 -9.79 7.49 25.37
C PRO A 598 -9.54 8.99 25.34
N GLN A 599 -8.46 9.40 24.67
CA GLN A 599 -8.09 10.80 24.49
C GLN A 599 -7.80 11.09 23.03
N THR A 600 -8.38 12.14 22.48
CA THR A 600 -8.11 12.56 21.12
C THR A 600 -6.65 13.02 20.98
N VAL A 601 -5.92 12.38 20.07
CA VAL A 601 -4.52 12.69 19.72
C VAL A 601 -4.47 13.61 18.52
N TRP A 602 -5.30 13.34 17.52
CA TRP A 602 -5.41 14.09 16.29
C TRP A 602 -6.84 14.03 15.76
N GLN A 603 -7.23 15.08 15.03
CA GLN A 603 -8.51 15.09 14.33
C GLN A 603 -8.44 15.89 13.04
N MET A 604 -9.27 15.55 12.06
CA MET A 604 -9.51 16.33 10.86
C MET A 604 -11.01 16.45 10.59
N GLN A 605 -11.48 17.67 10.37
CA GLN A 605 -12.85 17.94 9.93
C GLN A 605 -12.87 18.08 8.41
N VAL A 606 -13.82 17.40 7.77
CA VAL A 606 -14.16 17.50 6.35
C VAL A 606 -15.47 18.28 6.26
N ASN A 607 -15.43 19.52 5.75
CA ASN A 607 -16.60 20.38 5.66
C ASN A 607 -17.11 20.48 4.22
N GLY A 608 -18.45 20.46 4.06
CA GLY A 608 -19.11 20.59 2.76
C GLY A 608 -19.18 19.31 1.93
N GLN A 609 -18.63 18.21 2.42
CA GLN A 609 -18.68 16.87 1.84
C GLN A 609 -18.70 15.82 2.94
N TYR A 610 -19.04 14.58 2.59
CA TYR A 610 -18.97 13.43 3.49
C TYR A 610 -17.74 12.60 3.13
N ALA A 611 -16.95 12.19 4.13
CA ALA A 611 -16.01 11.10 3.98
C ALA A 611 -16.75 9.78 4.26
N TYR A 612 -16.78 8.87 3.30
CA TYR A 612 -17.41 7.56 3.49
C TYR A 612 -16.56 6.69 4.40
N ARG A 613 -15.24 6.73 4.20
CA ARG A 613 -14.21 6.12 5.03
C ARG A 613 -12.95 6.96 5.02
N ALA A 614 -12.15 6.79 6.05
CA ALA A 614 -10.82 7.35 6.16
C ALA A 614 -9.81 6.27 6.59
N PHE A 615 -8.60 6.32 6.01
CA PHE A 615 -7.55 5.34 6.27
C PHE A 615 -6.19 6.02 6.40
N ARG A 616 -5.53 5.83 7.54
CA ARG A 616 -4.13 6.20 7.72
C ARG A 616 -3.24 5.17 7.00
N ILE A 617 -2.63 5.58 5.91
CA ILE A 617 -1.67 4.77 5.16
C ILE A 617 -0.25 5.30 5.35
N PRO A 618 0.79 4.43 5.33
CA PRO A 618 2.18 4.87 5.54
C PRO A 618 2.65 5.90 4.53
N SER A 619 2.30 5.73 3.27
CA SER A 619 2.54 6.66 2.15
C SER A 619 1.71 6.23 0.93
N LEU A 620 1.90 6.92 -0.20
CA LEU A 620 1.36 6.51 -1.51
C LEU A 620 2.13 5.35 -2.16
N TYR A 621 3.20 4.87 -1.53
CA TYR A 621 4.05 3.79 -2.04
C TYR A 621 4.08 2.66 -1.02
N PRO A 622 3.45 1.50 -1.31
CA PRO A 622 3.45 0.36 -0.40
C PRO A 622 4.86 -0.03 0.04
N GLY A 623 5.04 -0.23 1.37
CA GLY A 623 6.35 -0.52 1.97
C GLY A 623 7.25 0.69 2.21
N VAL A 624 6.80 1.90 1.90
CA VAL A 624 7.51 3.16 2.21
C VAL A 624 6.76 3.91 3.30
N GLN A 625 7.48 4.41 4.31
CA GLN A 625 6.95 5.22 5.41
C GLN A 625 7.35 6.68 5.21
N TRP A 626 6.40 7.63 5.32
CA TRP A 626 6.62 9.07 5.33
C TRP A 626 6.39 9.69 6.70
#